data_6852d47a10e3a408cb46bdb63518a795
#
_entry.id   6852d47a10e3a408cb46bdb63518a795
#
_cell.length_a   1.000
_cell.length_b   1.000
_cell.length_c   1.000
_cell.angle_alpha   90.00
_cell.angle_beta   90.00
_cell.angle_gamma   90.00
#
_symmetry.space_group_name_H-M   'P 1'
#
loop_
_entity.id
_entity.type
_entity.pdbx_description
1 polymer ?
#
loop_
_entity_poly.entity_id
_entity_poly.type
_entity_poly.pdbx_seq_one_letter_code
_entity_poly.pdbx_strand_id
1 'polypeptide(L)'
;MSVTITNQVGSIGSFESGTWNLTTAEKAYTYIATARAKYGSNSLQMKGDTSVIERTYTLRNSGGIVKPTLDPTHKYYVRVETYQEEATGSTDIYWPIAEPSMLAGQSGPAGQWNICSTVVDRSSFTAGSYEMRIDYNNANTAGTMWFDGLMLVDLTDAFGAGYEPPSAWCDTNIPFTDSTADVPEPVPKAPTGLMVAEESKDGVTLAWDAAKWAEGYKVYQTGTLLATVPGRTTVMVQPTVYGRVLLTVSAYNAAGESAQSTAVAVITRMYLITDRTAADLARWQELHAKGYNGLTAAEKIEWAQAEMRGAYNVSDLNRVGNAIVYLRDRINNYGYSVNVTPKTDWKMGDKPTATQLQKYLADLRIIRGAVGNLAELPAVPGRIYPSAAGKGDGLTIEKANDIERILQVLDEAITKMLTSWWGCGEIGCGEV
;
A
#
# COMPACT_ATOMS: atom_id res chain seq x y z
N MET A 1 1.76 13.02 -10.88
CA MET A 1 1.30 12.86 -12.29
C MET A 1 -0.20 13.07 -12.30
N SER A 2 -0.83 13.21 -13.47
CA SER A 2 -2.26 13.44 -13.60
C SER A 2 -2.87 12.51 -14.63
N VAL A 3 -4.18 12.30 -14.53
CA VAL A 3 -4.99 11.58 -15.50
C VAL A 3 -5.91 12.59 -16.18
N THR A 4 -5.99 12.59 -17.49
CA THR A 4 -6.92 13.44 -18.22
C THR A 4 -8.26 12.74 -18.36
N ILE A 5 -9.33 13.38 -17.90
CA ILE A 5 -10.71 12.92 -18.07
C ILE A 5 -11.39 13.76 -19.16
N THR A 6 -12.42 13.19 -19.81
CA THR A 6 -13.24 13.86 -20.81
C THR A 6 -14.70 13.79 -20.43
N ASN A 7 -15.39 14.94 -20.44
CA ASN A 7 -16.84 14.98 -20.31
C ASN A 7 -17.50 14.68 -21.66
N GLN A 8 -18.13 13.52 -21.84
CA GLN A 8 -18.80 13.13 -23.10
C GLN A 8 -20.05 13.96 -23.42
N VAL A 9 -20.62 14.63 -22.41
CA VAL A 9 -21.74 15.56 -22.61
C VAL A 9 -21.25 16.90 -23.18
N GLY A 10 -20.03 17.27 -22.89
CA GLY A 10 -19.42 18.51 -23.36
C GLY A 10 -20.07 19.76 -22.75
N SER A 11 -19.95 20.88 -23.44
CA SER A 11 -20.43 22.19 -22.96
C SER A 11 -21.95 22.30 -22.77
N ILE A 12 -22.71 21.28 -23.12
CA ILE A 12 -24.16 21.24 -22.88
C ILE A 12 -24.43 21.02 -21.39
N GLY A 13 -23.53 20.33 -20.69
CA GLY A 13 -23.68 20.05 -19.28
C GLY A 13 -23.68 21.27 -18.36
N SER A 14 -23.09 22.37 -18.78
CA SER A 14 -23.13 23.66 -18.06
C SER A 14 -24.37 24.50 -18.37
N PHE A 15 -25.16 24.12 -19.35
CA PHE A 15 -26.33 24.88 -19.81
C PHE A 15 -26.04 26.32 -20.24
N GLU A 16 -24.77 26.68 -20.51
CA GLU A 16 -24.33 28.03 -20.87
C GLU A 16 -24.45 28.32 -22.36
N SER A 17 -24.21 27.34 -23.20
CA SER A 17 -24.17 27.52 -24.65
C SER A 17 -25.28 26.76 -25.33
N GLY A 18 -26.04 27.44 -26.13
CA GLY A 18 -26.87 26.79 -27.13
C GLY A 18 -28.31 27.26 -27.18
N THR A 19 -28.82 27.21 -28.39
CA THR A 19 -30.27 27.19 -28.66
C THR A 19 -30.80 25.85 -28.20
N TRP A 20 -31.39 25.83 -27.04
CA TRP A 20 -32.07 24.67 -26.48
C TRP A 20 -33.28 24.33 -27.35
N ASN A 21 -33.20 23.28 -28.14
CA ASN A 21 -34.33 22.78 -28.93
C ASN A 21 -35.32 22.04 -28.05
N LEU A 22 -35.93 22.75 -27.09
CA LEU A 22 -37.02 22.22 -26.27
C LEU A 22 -38.20 21.95 -27.18
N THR A 23 -38.86 20.80 -27.01
CA THR A 23 -40.14 20.49 -27.62
C THR A 23 -41.21 21.44 -27.08
N THR A 24 -42.34 21.55 -27.78
CA THR A 24 -43.48 22.40 -27.32
C THR A 24 -43.95 21.96 -25.93
N ALA A 25 -43.96 20.66 -25.65
CA ALA A 25 -44.36 20.11 -24.35
C ALA A 25 -43.36 20.50 -23.25
N GLU A 26 -42.05 20.37 -23.51
CA GLU A 26 -40.97 20.72 -22.55
C GLU A 26 -40.98 22.21 -22.21
N LYS A 27 -41.28 23.09 -23.18
CA LYS A 27 -41.35 24.56 -22.96
C LYS A 27 -42.40 24.98 -21.93
N ALA A 28 -43.34 24.13 -21.61
CA ALA A 28 -44.35 24.42 -20.61
C ALA A 28 -43.81 24.36 -19.17
N TYR A 29 -42.72 23.63 -18.94
CA TYR A 29 -42.19 23.40 -17.59
C TYR A 29 -40.66 23.43 -17.46
N THR A 30 -39.92 23.50 -18.59
CA THR A 30 -38.46 23.49 -18.62
C THR A 30 -37.95 24.81 -19.17
N TYR A 31 -37.00 25.40 -18.48
CA TYR A 31 -36.45 26.73 -18.81
C TYR A 31 -34.93 26.74 -18.63
N ILE A 32 -34.24 27.59 -19.38
CA ILE A 32 -32.89 28.01 -19.01
C ILE A 32 -33.03 29.20 -18.05
N ALA A 33 -32.58 29.04 -16.84
CA ALA A 33 -32.74 30.00 -15.77
C ALA A 33 -31.41 30.72 -15.49
N THR A 34 -31.47 32.04 -15.34
CA THR A 34 -30.33 32.88 -14.88
C THR A 34 -30.41 33.17 -13.40
N ALA A 35 -31.51 32.82 -12.75
CA ALA A 35 -31.73 33.13 -11.34
C ALA A 35 -30.84 32.30 -10.40
N ARG A 36 -30.45 31.14 -10.83
CA ARG A 36 -29.58 30.20 -10.09
C ARG A 36 -28.70 29.45 -11.08
N ALA A 37 -27.40 29.52 -10.90
CA ALA A 37 -26.43 28.71 -11.61
C ALA A 37 -25.35 28.27 -10.61
N LYS A 38 -24.80 27.07 -10.80
CA LYS A 38 -23.64 26.58 -10.06
C LYS A 38 -22.37 26.91 -10.82
N TYR A 39 -22.43 26.75 -12.14
CA TYR A 39 -21.34 27.01 -13.06
C TYR A 39 -21.80 28.03 -14.09
N GLY A 40 -21.01 29.10 -14.32
CA GLY A 40 -21.38 30.15 -15.27
C GLY A 40 -22.55 31.01 -14.83
N SER A 41 -23.48 31.24 -15.76
CA SER A 41 -24.61 32.18 -15.61
C SER A 41 -25.97 31.51 -15.73
N ASN A 42 -26.05 30.26 -16.22
CA ASN A 42 -27.28 29.59 -16.56
C ASN A 42 -27.36 28.22 -15.90
N SER A 43 -28.59 27.72 -15.75
CA SER A 43 -28.90 26.37 -15.35
C SER A 43 -30.17 25.87 -15.99
N LEU A 44 -30.41 24.57 -16.03
CA LEU A 44 -31.69 23.99 -16.44
C LEU A 44 -32.63 24.05 -15.26
N GLN A 45 -33.83 24.67 -15.43
CA GLN A 45 -34.89 24.70 -14.43
C GLN A 45 -36.06 23.86 -14.90
N MET A 46 -36.54 22.97 -14.04
CA MET A 46 -37.79 22.21 -14.24
C MET A 46 -38.78 22.54 -13.14
N LYS A 47 -40.05 22.81 -13.55
CA LYS A 47 -41.18 23.05 -12.64
C LYS A 47 -42.10 21.86 -12.60
N GLY A 48 -42.29 21.31 -11.42
CA GLY A 48 -43.31 20.31 -11.14
C GLY A 48 -44.71 20.96 -11.00
N ASP A 49 -45.72 20.14 -11.00
CA ASP A 49 -47.07 20.53 -10.59
C ASP A 49 -47.79 19.33 -9.93
N THR A 50 -48.93 19.59 -9.34
CA THR A 50 -49.71 18.58 -8.57
C THR A 50 -50.40 17.52 -9.44
N SER A 51 -50.37 17.67 -10.77
CA SER A 51 -51.02 16.75 -11.72
C SER A 51 -50.07 15.71 -12.33
N VAL A 52 -48.78 15.85 -12.11
CA VAL A 52 -47.75 14.95 -12.68
C VAL A 52 -46.76 14.47 -11.63
N ILE A 53 -46.25 13.26 -11.82
CA ILE A 53 -45.29 12.66 -10.92
C ILE A 53 -43.85 13.01 -11.31
N GLU A 54 -43.61 13.34 -12.58
CA GLU A 54 -42.27 13.63 -13.09
C GLU A 54 -42.30 14.66 -14.24
N ARG A 55 -41.17 15.31 -14.44
CA ARG A 55 -40.83 16.14 -15.61
C ARG A 55 -39.56 15.63 -16.23
N THR A 56 -39.48 15.60 -17.54
CA THR A 56 -38.37 15.00 -18.28
C THR A 56 -37.72 15.98 -19.23
N TYR A 57 -36.43 15.85 -19.42
CA TYR A 57 -35.64 16.60 -20.42
C TYR A 57 -34.65 15.68 -21.10
N THR A 58 -34.80 15.48 -22.41
CA THR A 58 -33.80 14.79 -23.23
C THR A 58 -32.72 15.77 -23.66
N LEU A 59 -31.48 15.42 -23.46
CA LEU A 59 -30.33 16.27 -23.69
C LEU A 59 -30.21 16.65 -25.18
N ARG A 60 -30.18 17.95 -25.48
CA ARG A 60 -30.14 18.49 -26.85
C ARG A 60 -29.19 19.64 -26.98
N ASN A 61 -28.69 19.87 -28.20
CA ASN A 61 -28.00 21.08 -28.62
C ASN A 61 -28.58 21.63 -29.91
N SER A 62 -27.92 22.64 -30.50
CA SER A 62 -28.36 23.23 -31.77
C SER A 62 -28.43 22.22 -32.94
N GLY A 63 -27.68 21.13 -32.87
CA GLY A 63 -27.66 20.06 -33.87
C GLY A 63 -28.67 18.93 -33.62
N GLY A 64 -29.41 18.97 -32.51
CA GLY A 64 -30.38 17.95 -32.15
C GLY A 64 -30.11 17.26 -30.83
N ILE A 65 -30.57 16.01 -30.71
CA ILE A 65 -30.37 15.18 -29.50
C ILE A 65 -28.90 14.79 -29.37
N VAL A 66 -28.35 14.99 -28.19
CA VAL A 66 -26.97 14.58 -27.85
C VAL A 66 -26.95 13.11 -27.46
N LYS A 67 -26.05 12.35 -28.07
CA LYS A 67 -25.94 10.89 -27.89
C LYS A 67 -24.50 10.51 -27.52
N PRO A 68 -24.16 10.50 -26.19
CA PRO A 68 -22.89 9.97 -25.76
C PRO A 68 -22.64 8.53 -26.22
N THR A 69 -21.38 8.18 -26.45
CA THR A 69 -21.00 6.84 -26.90
C THR A 69 -20.84 5.90 -25.70
N LEU A 70 -21.43 4.70 -25.83
CA LEU A 70 -21.37 3.64 -24.84
C LEU A 70 -20.52 2.48 -25.36
N ASP A 71 -19.55 2.07 -24.54
CA ASP A 71 -18.87 0.78 -24.63
C ASP A 71 -19.36 -0.08 -23.44
N PRO A 72 -19.97 -1.25 -23.69
CA PRO A 72 -20.53 -2.08 -22.63
C PRO A 72 -19.46 -2.71 -21.71
N THR A 73 -18.19 -2.63 -22.07
CA THR A 73 -17.09 -3.12 -21.23
C THR A 73 -16.54 -2.05 -20.29
N HIS A 74 -17.01 -0.81 -20.43
CA HIS A 74 -16.53 0.33 -19.68
C HIS A 74 -17.45 0.69 -18.50
N LYS A 75 -16.85 1.38 -17.51
CA LYS A 75 -17.56 2.01 -16.39
C LYS A 75 -17.63 3.51 -16.59
N TYR A 76 -18.74 4.06 -16.23
CA TYR A 76 -19.04 5.48 -16.42
C TYR A 76 -19.35 6.15 -15.09
N TYR A 77 -18.80 7.33 -14.88
CA TYR A 77 -19.21 8.24 -13.82
C TYR A 77 -20.17 9.24 -14.40
N VAL A 78 -21.40 9.27 -13.83
CA VAL A 78 -22.37 10.33 -14.10
C VAL A 78 -22.48 11.22 -12.90
N ARG A 79 -22.56 12.52 -13.15
CA ARG A 79 -22.77 13.54 -12.15
C ARG A 79 -23.68 14.63 -12.69
N VAL A 80 -24.58 15.13 -11.83
CA VAL A 80 -25.30 16.40 -12.03
C VAL A 80 -25.38 17.09 -10.68
N GLU A 81 -25.33 18.42 -10.68
CA GLU A 81 -25.63 19.19 -9.48
C GLU A 81 -27.08 19.65 -9.51
N THR A 82 -27.76 19.50 -8.40
CA THR A 82 -29.18 19.86 -8.23
C THR A 82 -29.35 20.88 -7.11
N TYR A 83 -30.31 21.79 -7.30
CA TYR A 83 -30.74 22.72 -6.27
C TYR A 83 -32.24 22.72 -6.18
N GLN A 84 -32.81 22.73 -4.98
CA GLN A 84 -34.21 22.96 -4.71
C GLN A 84 -34.36 23.91 -3.53
N GLU A 85 -35.39 24.78 -3.57
CA GLU A 85 -35.65 25.70 -2.44
C GLU A 85 -36.31 24.96 -1.28
N GLU A 86 -37.14 24.00 -1.59
CA GLU A 86 -37.80 23.09 -0.67
C GLU A 86 -37.58 21.66 -1.14
N ALA A 87 -37.56 20.70 -0.25
CA ALA A 87 -37.37 19.28 -0.60
C ALA A 87 -38.62 18.69 -1.24
N THR A 88 -38.84 19.00 -2.51
CA THR A 88 -40.08 18.67 -3.27
C THR A 88 -39.93 17.51 -4.23
N GLY A 89 -38.72 16.93 -4.36
CA GLY A 89 -38.52 15.81 -5.26
C GLY A 89 -37.08 15.33 -5.35
N SER A 90 -36.83 14.46 -6.31
CA SER A 90 -35.54 13.85 -6.60
C SER A 90 -35.22 13.88 -8.10
N THR A 91 -33.98 13.56 -8.46
CA THR A 91 -33.59 13.42 -9.86
C THR A 91 -33.27 11.98 -10.21
N ASP A 92 -33.64 11.62 -11.43
CA ASP A 92 -33.16 10.42 -12.12
C ASP A 92 -32.40 10.82 -13.38
N ILE A 93 -31.41 10.04 -13.76
CA ILE A 93 -30.71 10.15 -15.04
C ILE A 93 -30.82 8.81 -15.76
N TYR A 94 -31.26 8.85 -17.02
CA TYR A 94 -31.34 7.70 -17.90
C TYR A 94 -30.36 7.82 -19.03
N TRP A 95 -29.56 6.75 -19.23
CA TRP A 95 -28.69 6.58 -20.37
C TRP A 95 -28.31 5.08 -20.50
N PRO A 96 -28.77 4.41 -21.53
CA PRO A 96 -29.76 4.83 -22.57
C PRO A 96 -31.15 5.16 -22.01
N ILE A 97 -31.88 5.98 -22.76
CA ILE A 97 -33.31 6.25 -22.45
C ILE A 97 -34.13 4.95 -22.53
N ALA A 98 -35.17 4.83 -21.70
CA ALA A 98 -36.11 3.72 -21.59
C ALA A 98 -35.57 2.47 -20.86
N GLU A 99 -34.36 2.51 -20.32
CA GLU A 99 -33.82 1.45 -19.49
C GLU A 99 -33.74 1.91 -18.03
N PRO A 100 -33.38 1.03 -17.08
CA PRO A 100 -33.22 1.44 -15.69
C PRO A 100 -32.33 2.67 -15.56
N SER A 101 -32.77 3.62 -14.74
CA SER A 101 -31.99 4.83 -14.49
C SER A 101 -30.55 4.47 -14.07
N MET A 102 -29.55 5.19 -14.59
CA MET A 102 -28.20 5.04 -14.12
C MET A 102 -27.96 5.77 -12.79
N LEU A 103 -28.75 6.80 -12.52
CA LEU A 103 -28.82 7.51 -11.26
C LEU A 103 -30.31 7.63 -10.89
N ALA A 104 -30.69 7.11 -9.74
CA ALA A 104 -32.10 6.98 -9.36
C ALA A 104 -32.39 7.67 -8.03
N GLY A 105 -33.46 8.51 -8.02
CA GLY A 105 -34.06 9.04 -6.82
C GLY A 105 -33.15 9.86 -5.94
N GLN A 106 -32.07 10.46 -6.48
CA GLN A 106 -31.14 11.24 -5.68
C GLN A 106 -31.65 12.67 -5.48
N SER A 107 -31.47 13.16 -4.27
CA SER A 107 -31.71 14.55 -3.88
C SER A 107 -30.75 14.89 -2.72
N GLY A 108 -30.60 16.17 -2.48
CA GLY A 108 -29.84 16.66 -1.33
C GLY A 108 -30.69 17.65 -0.48
N PRO A 109 -30.11 18.18 0.61
CA PRO A 109 -30.74 19.21 1.39
C PRO A 109 -31.22 20.41 0.55
N ALA A 110 -32.40 20.94 0.86
CA ALA A 110 -32.90 22.13 0.22
C ALA A 110 -32.04 23.37 0.55
N GLY A 111 -32.10 24.38 -0.31
CA GLY A 111 -31.41 25.64 -0.11
C GLY A 111 -29.93 25.65 -0.50
N GLN A 112 -29.41 24.55 -1.04
CA GLN A 112 -28.02 24.46 -1.50
C GLN A 112 -27.89 23.57 -2.75
N TRP A 113 -26.76 23.71 -3.45
CA TRP A 113 -26.37 22.80 -4.52
C TRP A 113 -25.85 21.49 -3.95
N ASN A 114 -26.30 20.38 -4.53
CA ASN A 114 -25.95 19.04 -4.11
C ASN A 114 -25.46 18.24 -5.31
N ILE A 115 -24.37 17.51 -5.16
CA ILE A 115 -23.88 16.56 -6.15
C ILE A 115 -24.75 15.30 -6.08
N CYS A 116 -25.39 14.97 -7.19
CA CYS A 116 -26.04 13.70 -7.42
C CYS A 116 -25.17 12.90 -8.41
N SER A 117 -24.61 11.79 -8.00
CA SER A 117 -23.63 11.05 -8.78
C SER A 117 -23.66 9.56 -8.55
N THR A 118 -23.11 8.82 -9.49
CA THR A 118 -22.88 7.38 -9.35
C THR A 118 -21.83 6.90 -10.36
N VAL A 119 -21.26 5.72 -10.10
CA VAL A 119 -20.46 4.95 -11.06
C VAL A 119 -21.25 3.72 -11.47
N VAL A 120 -21.43 3.53 -12.76
CA VAL A 120 -22.17 2.40 -13.32
C VAL A 120 -21.41 1.71 -14.44
N ASP A 121 -21.73 0.45 -14.67
CA ASP A 121 -21.47 -0.23 -15.94
C ASP A 121 -22.77 -0.36 -16.75
N ARG A 122 -22.64 -0.65 -18.04
CA ARG A 122 -23.75 -0.89 -18.95
C ARG A 122 -23.50 -2.16 -19.76
N SER A 123 -22.98 -3.20 -19.09
CA SER A 123 -22.59 -4.46 -19.73
C SER A 123 -23.74 -5.25 -20.39
N SER A 124 -24.97 -4.93 -20.03
CA SER A 124 -26.17 -5.51 -20.69
C SER A 124 -26.53 -4.86 -22.02
N PHE A 125 -25.87 -3.76 -22.42
CA PHE A 125 -26.13 -3.04 -23.67
C PHE A 125 -25.16 -3.45 -24.76
N THR A 126 -25.49 -3.09 -26.01
CA THR A 126 -24.56 -3.14 -27.13
C THR A 126 -23.80 -1.82 -27.24
N ALA A 127 -22.59 -1.87 -27.81
CA ALA A 127 -21.84 -0.65 -28.11
C ALA A 127 -22.62 0.26 -29.08
N GLY A 128 -22.60 1.56 -28.83
CA GLY A 128 -23.33 2.53 -29.66
C GLY A 128 -23.45 3.90 -29.01
N SER A 129 -24.19 4.79 -29.68
CA SER A 129 -24.48 6.15 -29.20
C SER A 129 -25.93 6.25 -28.79
N TYR A 130 -26.20 6.66 -27.56
CA TYR A 130 -27.52 6.62 -26.94
C TYR A 130 -27.93 7.97 -26.38
N GLU A 131 -29.23 8.23 -26.42
CA GLU A 131 -29.83 9.43 -25.85
C GLU A 131 -29.73 9.40 -24.32
N MET A 132 -29.58 10.59 -23.72
CA MET A 132 -29.55 10.80 -22.28
C MET A 132 -30.72 11.68 -21.86
N ARG A 133 -31.34 11.37 -20.73
CA ARG A 133 -32.50 12.06 -20.18
C ARG A 133 -32.29 12.38 -18.70
N ILE A 134 -32.64 13.59 -18.30
CA ILE A 134 -32.73 14.02 -16.91
C ILE A 134 -34.21 14.09 -16.53
N ASP A 135 -34.56 13.55 -15.39
CA ASP A 135 -35.91 13.60 -14.85
C ASP A 135 -35.91 14.33 -13.50
N TYR A 136 -36.95 15.14 -13.30
CA TYR A 136 -37.34 15.67 -12.01
C TYR A 136 -38.59 14.92 -11.54
N ASN A 137 -38.43 14.07 -10.54
CA ASN A 137 -39.52 13.33 -9.90
C ASN A 137 -40.12 14.22 -8.82
N ASN A 138 -41.13 14.99 -9.19
CA ASN A 138 -41.77 15.98 -8.31
C ASN A 138 -42.90 15.39 -7.43
N ALA A 139 -43.21 14.10 -7.60
CA ALA A 139 -44.20 13.36 -6.78
C ALA A 139 -45.51 14.08 -6.57
N ASN A 140 -46.10 14.65 -7.63
CA ASN A 140 -47.32 15.47 -7.62
C ASN A 140 -47.18 16.73 -6.72
N THR A 141 -46.01 17.34 -6.63
CA THR A 141 -45.81 18.61 -5.93
C THR A 141 -45.51 19.74 -6.89
N ALA A 142 -45.86 20.98 -6.53
CA ALA A 142 -45.56 22.18 -7.30
C ALA A 142 -44.17 22.75 -7.01
N GLY A 143 -43.17 21.87 -6.93
CA GLY A 143 -41.80 22.24 -6.65
C GLY A 143 -41.03 22.70 -7.89
N THR A 144 -39.82 23.18 -7.66
CA THR A 144 -38.88 23.54 -8.72
C THR A 144 -37.51 23.00 -8.41
N MET A 145 -36.90 22.37 -9.42
CA MET A 145 -35.51 21.91 -9.33
C MET A 145 -34.67 22.55 -10.43
N TRP A 146 -33.47 22.98 -10.05
CA TRP A 146 -32.44 23.46 -10.96
C TRP A 146 -31.37 22.38 -11.10
N PHE A 147 -30.86 22.23 -12.32
CA PHE A 147 -29.80 21.28 -12.68
C PHE A 147 -28.67 22.02 -13.35
N ASP A 148 -27.45 21.67 -12.97
CA ASP A 148 -26.24 22.24 -13.54
C ASP A 148 -25.10 21.25 -13.45
N GLY A 149 -24.01 21.48 -14.21
CA GLY A 149 -22.80 20.67 -14.12
C GLY A 149 -23.00 19.19 -14.47
N LEU A 150 -23.85 18.87 -15.45
CA LEU A 150 -24.01 17.50 -15.92
C LEU A 150 -22.74 17.01 -16.59
N MET A 151 -22.24 15.89 -16.13
CA MET A 151 -21.09 15.19 -16.70
C MET A 151 -21.37 13.71 -16.91
N LEU A 152 -20.79 13.19 -17.97
CA LEU A 152 -20.63 11.76 -18.20
C LEU A 152 -19.16 11.51 -18.57
N VAL A 153 -18.45 10.77 -17.72
CA VAL A 153 -17.03 10.45 -17.89
C VAL A 153 -16.86 8.96 -18.06
N ASP A 154 -16.18 8.55 -19.12
CA ASP A 154 -15.74 7.17 -19.28
C ASP A 154 -14.51 6.93 -18.39
N LEU A 155 -14.72 6.27 -17.27
CA LEU A 155 -13.65 5.99 -16.30
C LEU A 155 -12.69 4.93 -16.81
N THR A 156 -13.18 3.97 -17.57
CA THR A 156 -12.33 2.90 -18.09
C THR A 156 -11.36 3.43 -19.15
N ASP A 157 -11.83 4.33 -20.02
CA ASP A 157 -10.96 5.01 -20.98
C ASP A 157 -9.90 5.87 -20.27
N ALA A 158 -10.31 6.65 -19.27
CA ALA A 158 -9.41 7.55 -18.55
C ALA A 158 -8.42 6.80 -17.64
N PHE A 159 -8.90 5.86 -16.83
CA PHE A 159 -8.10 5.23 -15.78
C PHE A 159 -7.62 3.82 -16.13
N GLY A 160 -8.22 3.19 -17.13
CA GLY A 160 -7.96 1.80 -17.55
C GLY A 160 -8.84 0.79 -16.83
N ALA A 161 -9.14 -0.31 -17.53
CA ALA A 161 -10.00 -1.39 -17.03
C ALA A 161 -9.50 -1.94 -15.69
N GLY A 162 -10.40 -1.99 -14.73
CA GLY A 162 -10.11 -2.42 -13.38
C GLY A 162 -9.42 -1.39 -12.48
N TYR A 163 -9.17 -0.18 -12.97
CA TYR A 163 -8.57 0.93 -12.20
C TYR A 163 -9.51 2.11 -12.04
N GLU A 164 -10.76 1.95 -12.40
CA GLU A 164 -11.79 2.96 -12.27
C GLU A 164 -12.00 3.31 -10.79
N PRO A 165 -11.89 4.60 -10.41
CA PRO A 165 -12.10 5.02 -9.03
C PRO A 165 -13.60 4.92 -8.64
N PRO A 166 -13.90 4.74 -7.34
CA PRO A 166 -15.29 4.74 -6.86
C PRO A 166 -15.91 6.13 -6.90
N SER A 167 -17.24 6.20 -6.88
CA SER A 167 -18.02 7.46 -6.95
C SER A 167 -17.53 8.51 -5.94
N ALA A 168 -17.32 8.14 -4.68
CA ALA A 168 -16.85 9.07 -3.65
C ALA A 168 -15.50 9.70 -3.96
N TRP A 169 -14.60 8.97 -4.62
CA TRP A 169 -13.34 9.53 -5.11
C TRP A 169 -13.59 10.49 -6.27
N CYS A 170 -14.47 10.10 -7.21
CA CYS A 170 -14.83 10.93 -8.36
C CYS A 170 -15.44 12.27 -7.90
N ASP A 171 -16.38 12.23 -6.94
CA ASP A 171 -17.03 13.42 -6.39
C ASP A 171 -16.05 14.42 -5.79
N THR A 172 -14.97 13.92 -5.22
CA THR A 172 -13.94 14.74 -4.56
C THR A 172 -12.90 15.28 -5.54
N ASN A 173 -12.51 14.48 -6.54
CA ASN A 173 -11.32 14.73 -7.35
C ASN A 173 -11.62 15.12 -8.81
N ILE A 174 -12.83 14.85 -9.31
CA ILE A 174 -13.24 15.24 -10.67
C ILE A 174 -14.02 16.55 -10.61
N PRO A 175 -13.38 17.70 -10.96
CA PRO A 175 -14.09 18.95 -11.05
C PRO A 175 -15.03 18.95 -12.24
N PHE A 176 -16.08 19.76 -12.18
CA PHE A 176 -16.88 19.99 -13.38
C PHE A 176 -16.03 20.59 -14.50
N THR A 177 -16.22 20.08 -15.72
CA THR A 177 -15.58 20.57 -16.94
C THR A 177 -16.50 20.42 -18.14
N ASP A 178 -16.45 21.39 -19.04
CA ASP A 178 -17.18 21.36 -20.32
C ASP A 178 -16.48 20.52 -21.40
N SER A 179 -15.26 20.06 -21.16
CA SER A 179 -14.48 19.30 -22.15
C SER A 179 -13.59 18.28 -21.51
N THR A 180 -12.37 18.68 -21.13
CA THR A 180 -11.37 17.84 -20.49
C THR A 180 -10.84 18.49 -19.22
N ALA A 181 -10.42 17.70 -18.28
CA ALA A 181 -9.70 18.18 -17.09
C ALA A 181 -8.62 17.16 -16.68
N ASP A 182 -7.56 17.68 -16.09
CA ASP A 182 -6.55 16.86 -15.44
C ASP A 182 -6.92 16.66 -13.97
N VAL A 183 -6.97 15.41 -13.57
CA VAL A 183 -7.30 15.00 -12.19
C VAL A 183 -6.12 14.23 -11.58
N PRO A 184 -5.98 14.21 -10.25
CA PRO A 184 -4.90 13.46 -9.61
C PRO A 184 -5.01 11.96 -9.90
N GLU A 185 -3.87 11.27 -9.87
CA GLU A 185 -3.85 9.81 -9.88
C GLU A 185 -4.45 9.28 -8.59
N PRO A 186 -5.30 8.23 -8.63
CA PRO A 186 -5.78 7.58 -7.41
C PRO A 186 -4.67 6.81 -6.70
N VAL A 187 -4.92 6.39 -5.47
CA VAL A 187 -4.03 5.49 -4.74
C VAL A 187 -3.80 4.23 -5.56
N PRO A 188 -2.55 3.76 -5.71
CA PRO A 188 -2.24 2.54 -6.43
C PRO A 188 -2.99 1.32 -5.88
N LYS A 189 -3.18 0.29 -6.69
CA LYS A 189 -3.61 -1.02 -6.19
C LYS A 189 -2.45 -1.75 -5.52
N ALA A 190 -2.80 -2.71 -4.66
CA ALA A 190 -1.81 -3.60 -4.07
C ALA A 190 -0.98 -4.29 -5.16
N PRO A 191 0.35 -4.37 -5.00
CA PRO A 191 1.21 -5.10 -5.92
C PRO A 191 0.80 -6.58 -6.04
N THR A 192 0.96 -7.15 -7.22
CA THR A 192 0.76 -8.58 -7.50
C THR A 192 2.08 -9.27 -7.78
N GLY A 193 2.08 -10.60 -7.91
CA GLY A 193 3.27 -11.36 -8.29
C GLY A 193 4.41 -11.33 -7.28
N LEU A 194 4.16 -10.95 -6.01
CA LEU A 194 5.23 -10.97 -4.99
C LEU A 194 5.80 -12.36 -4.85
N MET A 195 7.11 -12.45 -5.06
CA MET A 195 7.88 -13.70 -4.98
C MET A 195 9.27 -13.48 -4.39
N VAL A 196 9.85 -14.56 -3.89
CA VAL A 196 11.28 -14.62 -3.57
C VAL A 196 12.04 -14.90 -4.85
N ALA A 197 12.85 -13.95 -5.29
CA ALA A 197 13.69 -14.09 -6.47
C ALA A 197 15.02 -14.80 -6.14
N GLU A 198 15.57 -14.54 -4.95
CA GLU A 198 16.82 -15.12 -4.49
C GLU A 198 16.87 -15.15 -2.95
N GLU A 199 17.42 -16.23 -2.40
CA GLU A 199 17.81 -16.32 -0.99
C GLU A 199 19.33 -16.45 -0.89
N SER A 200 19.96 -15.62 -0.06
CA SER A 200 21.39 -15.64 0.18
C SER A 200 21.70 -15.56 1.68
N LYS A 201 22.96 -15.70 2.02
CA LYS A 201 23.42 -15.45 3.41
C LYS A 201 23.21 -13.98 3.83
N ASP A 202 23.12 -13.06 2.88
CA ASP A 202 23.04 -11.62 3.13
C ASP A 202 21.59 -11.10 3.16
N GLY A 203 20.63 -11.92 2.74
CA GLY A 203 19.21 -11.55 2.77
C GLY A 203 18.35 -12.29 1.74
N VAL A 204 17.14 -11.79 1.61
CA VAL A 204 16.14 -12.29 0.67
C VAL A 204 15.87 -11.22 -0.38
N THR A 205 16.07 -11.56 -1.64
CA THR A 205 15.70 -10.69 -2.75
C THR A 205 14.24 -10.96 -3.13
N LEU A 206 13.41 -9.94 -3.01
CA LEU A 206 12.02 -9.96 -3.41
C LEU A 206 11.84 -9.33 -4.78
N ALA A 207 10.87 -9.83 -5.55
CA ALA A 207 10.41 -9.22 -6.78
C ALA A 207 8.88 -9.23 -6.82
N TRP A 208 8.28 -8.26 -7.52
CA TRP A 208 6.84 -8.13 -7.70
C TRP A 208 6.50 -7.41 -9.01
N ASP A 209 5.23 -7.48 -9.41
CA ASP A 209 4.74 -6.76 -10.59
C ASP A 209 4.59 -5.27 -10.29
N ALA A 210 4.87 -4.43 -11.30
CA ALA A 210 4.68 -3.00 -11.18
C ALA A 210 3.19 -2.65 -11.01
N ALA A 211 2.87 -1.87 -9.98
CA ALA A 211 1.54 -1.33 -9.79
C ALA A 211 1.39 -0.01 -10.56
N LYS A 212 0.26 0.15 -11.26
CA LYS A 212 -0.06 1.40 -11.97
C LYS A 212 -0.08 2.57 -10.99
N TRP A 213 0.51 3.70 -11.38
CA TRP A 213 0.68 4.94 -10.60
C TRP A 213 1.53 4.83 -9.33
N ALA A 214 2.25 3.74 -9.13
CA ALA A 214 3.18 3.65 -8.02
C ALA A 214 4.44 4.51 -8.26
N GLU A 215 4.74 5.39 -7.32
CA GLU A 215 6.03 6.11 -7.24
C GLU A 215 7.09 5.27 -6.51
N GLY A 216 6.63 4.33 -5.69
CA GLY A 216 7.48 3.42 -4.96
C GLY A 216 6.68 2.38 -4.18
N TYR A 217 7.43 1.58 -3.40
CA TYR A 217 6.90 0.45 -2.68
C TYR A 217 7.43 0.43 -1.25
N LYS A 218 6.69 -0.23 -0.36
CA LYS A 218 7.13 -0.49 1.01
C LYS A 218 7.04 -1.99 1.28
N VAL A 219 8.11 -2.55 1.81
CA VAL A 219 8.21 -3.96 2.19
C VAL A 219 7.95 -4.09 3.68
N TYR A 220 7.11 -5.04 4.05
CA TYR A 220 6.75 -5.30 5.44
C TYR A 220 7.08 -6.74 5.83
N GLN A 221 7.55 -6.89 7.06
CA GLN A 221 7.71 -8.17 7.73
C GLN A 221 6.66 -8.28 8.83
N THR A 222 5.68 -9.17 8.64
CA THR A 222 4.61 -9.41 9.63
C THR A 222 3.96 -8.09 10.10
N GLY A 223 3.66 -7.20 9.14
CA GLY A 223 3.05 -5.90 9.39
C GLY A 223 4.01 -4.77 9.80
N THR A 224 5.28 -5.05 10.09
CA THR A 224 6.29 -4.03 10.42
C THR A 224 7.03 -3.61 9.16
N LEU A 225 7.17 -2.31 8.93
CA LEU A 225 7.92 -1.75 7.79
C LEU A 225 9.39 -2.17 7.88
N LEU A 226 9.87 -2.82 6.83
CA LEU A 226 11.25 -3.29 6.69
C LEU A 226 12.07 -2.42 5.75
N ALA A 227 11.50 -2.00 4.62
CA ALA A 227 12.18 -1.18 3.64
C ALA A 227 11.21 -0.29 2.85
N THR A 228 11.70 0.87 2.39
CA THR A 228 11.05 1.71 1.39
C THR A 228 11.86 1.69 0.09
N VAL A 229 11.21 1.41 -1.04
CA VAL A 229 11.84 1.12 -2.33
C VAL A 229 11.30 2.06 -3.40
N PRO A 230 11.94 3.22 -3.64
CA PRO A 230 11.49 4.14 -4.67
C PRO A 230 11.69 3.57 -6.08
N GLY A 231 10.65 3.60 -6.92
CA GLY A 231 10.73 3.38 -8.37
C GLY A 231 11.28 2.03 -8.85
N ARG A 232 11.35 1.01 -7.98
CA ARG A 232 11.87 -0.32 -8.32
C ARG A 232 10.92 -1.42 -7.84
N THR A 233 10.85 -2.53 -8.57
CA THR A 233 10.03 -3.70 -8.29
C THR A 233 10.83 -4.89 -7.75
N THR A 234 12.04 -4.65 -7.30
CA THR A 234 12.91 -5.64 -6.69
C THR A 234 13.76 -4.99 -5.59
N VAL A 235 14.02 -5.74 -4.53
CA VAL A 235 14.87 -5.30 -3.42
C VAL A 235 15.38 -6.51 -2.64
N MET A 236 16.62 -6.43 -2.19
CA MET A 236 17.14 -7.32 -1.17
C MET A 236 16.80 -6.74 0.21
N VAL A 237 16.19 -7.54 1.06
CA VAL A 237 15.86 -7.20 2.44
C VAL A 237 16.47 -8.21 3.40
N GLN A 238 16.82 -7.74 4.59
CA GLN A 238 17.25 -8.60 5.70
C GLN A 238 16.10 -8.69 6.71
N PRO A 239 15.42 -9.83 6.81
CA PRO A 239 14.43 -10.03 7.85
C PRO A 239 15.05 -9.91 9.24
N THR A 240 14.36 -9.22 10.13
CA THR A 240 14.85 -8.98 11.50
C THR A 240 14.52 -10.12 12.46
N VAL A 241 13.71 -11.09 12.01
CA VAL A 241 13.31 -12.27 12.78
C VAL A 241 13.69 -13.51 12.00
N TYR A 242 14.20 -14.53 12.70
CA TYR A 242 14.59 -15.80 12.12
C TYR A 242 13.43 -16.81 12.16
N GLY A 243 13.49 -17.79 11.28
CA GLY A 243 12.46 -18.79 11.11
C GLY A 243 11.47 -18.43 9.98
N ARG A 244 10.23 -18.90 10.10
CA ARG A 244 9.22 -18.61 9.09
C ARG A 244 8.67 -17.19 9.27
N VAL A 245 8.94 -16.32 8.32
CA VAL A 245 8.43 -14.95 8.30
C VAL A 245 7.55 -14.73 7.08
N LEU A 246 6.57 -13.83 7.22
CA LEU A 246 5.70 -13.40 6.14
C LEU A 246 6.16 -12.01 5.68
N LEU A 247 6.42 -11.90 4.38
CA LEU A 247 6.77 -10.64 3.74
C LEU A 247 5.63 -10.20 2.81
N THR A 248 5.30 -8.93 2.84
CA THR A 248 4.30 -8.28 2.00
C THR A 248 4.83 -6.98 1.43
N VAL A 249 4.22 -6.51 0.35
CA VAL A 249 4.60 -5.25 -0.30
C VAL A 249 3.34 -4.41 -0.52
N SER A 250 3.41 -3.12 -0.25
CA SER A 250 2.44 -2.12 -0.68
C SER A 250 3.05 -1.19 -1.73
N ALA A 251 2.21 -0.55 -2.53
CA ALA A 251 2.58 0.52 -3.45
C ALA A 251 2.14 1.87 -2.89
N TYR A 252 2.86 2.94 -3.18
CA TYR A 252 2.47 4.28 -2.76
C TYR A 252 2.71 5.31 -3.86
N ASN A 253 1.93 6.39 -3.80
CA ASN A 253 2.13 7.63 -4.55
C ASN A 253 1.73 8.83 -3.67
N ALA A 254 1.63 10.04 -4.26
CA ALA A 254 1.21 11.25 -3.55
C ALA A 254 -0.21 11.17 -2.96
N ALA A 255 -1.11 10.36 -3.54
CA ALA A 255 -2.47 10.19 -3.04
C ALA A 255 -2.56 9.25 -1.83
N GLY A 256 -1.56 8.40 -1.61
CA GLY A 256 -1.51 7.50 -0.46
C GLY A 256 -0.84 6.16 -0.74
N GLU A 257 -1.04 5.24 0.19
CA GLU A 257 -0.48 3.88 0.18
C GLU A 257 -1.60 2.85 -0.01
N SER A 258 -1.34 1.85 -0.86
CA SER A 258 -2.25 0.75 -1.15
C SER A 258 -2.41 -0.21 0.03
N ALA A 259 -3.36 -1.13 -0.07
CA ALA A 259 -3.32 -2.36 0.71
C ALA A 259 -2.03 -3.14 0.43
N GLN A 260 -1.65 -4.02 1.36
CA GLN A 260 -0.51 -4.92 1.17
C GLN A 260 -0.88 -6.05 0.21
N SER A 261 0.13 -6.56 -0.52
CA SER A 261 0.02 -7.73 -1.39
C SER A 261 -0.35 -9.00 -0.63
N THR A 262 -0.66 -10.08 -1.35
CA THR A 262 -0.59 -11.43 -0.79
C THR A 262 0.81 -11.67 -0.22
N ALA A 263 0.87 -12.29 0.97
CA ALA A 263 2.14 -12.54 1.63
C ALA A 263 2.92 -13.68 0.98
N VAL A 264 4.22 -13.54 0.87
CA VAL A 264 5.14 -14.63 0.62
C VAL A 264 5.78 -15.09 1.94
N ALA A 265 5.83 -16.40 2.16
CA ALA A 265 6.49 -16.97 3.31
C ALA A 265 7.94 -17.31 2.95
N VAL A 266 8.88 -16.86 3.77
CA VAL A 266 10.29 -17.23 3.66
C VAL A 266 10.74 -17.89 4.97
N ILE A 267 11.70 -18.82 4.88
CA ILE A 267 12.35 -19.38 6.04
C ILE A 267 13.71 -18.70 6.16
N THR A 268 13.75 -17.68 6.99
CA THR A 268 14.99 -16.95 7.22
C THR A 268 15.94 -17.77 8.07
N ARG A 269 17.16 -17.92 7.58
CA ARG A 269 18.25 -18.46 8.37
C ARG A 269 18.88 -17.35 9.19
N MET A 270 19.64 -17.74 10.24
CA MET A 270 20.44 -16.77 10.97
C MET A 270 21.60 -16.28 10.09
N TYR A 271 21.59 -14.99 9.78
CA TYR A 271 22.70 -14.33 9.08
C TYR A 271 23.69 -13.87 10.13
N LEU A 272 24.66 -14.72 10.44
CA LEU A 272 25.67 -14.46 11.46
C LEU A 272 27.00 -14.13 10.80
N ILE A 273 27.72 -13.20 11.38
CA ILE A 273 29.05 -12.78 10.91
C ILE A 273 30.12 -13.48 11.75
N THR A 274 30.72 -14.53 11.19
CA THR A 274 31.70 -15.37 11.90
C THR A 274 33.11 -15.25 11.33
N ASP A 275 33.29 -14.37 10.35
CA ASP A 275 34.49 -14.25 9.51
C ASP A 275 35.05 -12.82 9.47
N ARG A 276 34.83 -12.03 10.54
CA ARG A 276 35.44 -10.70 10.67
C ARG A 276 36.96 -10.82 10.70
N THR A 277 37.66 -9.90 10.04
CA THR A 277 39.11 -9.88 9.86
C THR A 277 39.77 -8.63 10.46
N ALA A 278 41.07 -8.67 10.60
CA ALA A 278 41.87 -7.49 10.99
C ALA A 278 41.73 -6.35 9.96
N ALA A 279 41.53 -6.67 8.67
CA ALA A 279 41.27 -5.67 7.63
C ALA A 279 39.95 -4.92 7.84
N ASP A 280 38.89 -5.62 8.27
CA ASP A 280 37.63 -4.99 8.61
C ASP A 280 37.80 -3.99 9.76
N LEU A 281 38.54 -4.37 10.80
CA LEU A 281 38.85 -3.48 11.92
C LEU A 281 39.67 -2.26 11.48
N ALA A 282 40.68 -2.45 10.66
CA ALA A 282 41.51 -1.37 10.14
C ALA A 282 40.67 -0.37 9.31
N ARG A 283 39.76 -0.88 8.47
CA ARG A 283 38.84 -0.04 7.68
C ARG A 283 37.93 0.77 8.59
N TRP A 284 37.32 0.16 9.60
CA TRP A 284 36.51 0.89 10.58
C TRP A 284 37.32 1.98 11.30
N GLN A 285 38.56 1.67 11.73
CA GLN A 285 39.44 2.63 12.40
C GLN A 285 39.79 3.82 11.49
N GLU A 286 40.06 3.57 10.21
CA GLU A 286 40.31 4.61 9.21
C GLU A 286 39.09 5.56 9.09
N LEU A 287 37.90 5.03 8.89
CA LEU A 287 36.67 5.81 8.74
C LEU A 287 36.33 6.58 10.03
N HIS A 288 36.52 5.92 11.17
CA HIS A 288 36.27 6.53 12.49
C HIS A 288 37.24 7.69 12.77
N ALA A 289 38.50 7.57 12.38
CA ALA A 289 39.49 8.62 12.54
C ALA A 289 39.20 9.88 11.70
N LYS A 290 38.55 9.71 10.51
CA LYS A 290 38.11 10.83 9.68
C LYS A 290 36.92 11.58 10.30
N GLY A 291 36.15 10.93 11.15
CA GLY A 291 34.85 11.43 11.65
C GLY A 291 33.82 11.61 10.52
N TYR A 292 32.54 11.57 10.83
CA TYR A 292 31.46 11.61 9.82
C TYR A 292 31.55 12.77 8.83
N ASN A 293 31.95 13.95 9.30
CA ASN A 293 32.09 15.15 8.45
C ASN A 293 33.28 15.08 7.49
N GLY A 294 34.30 14.30 7.81
CA GLY A 294 35.47 14.08 6.97
C GLY A 294 35.35 12.97 5.94
N LEU A 295 34.23 12.24 5.96
CA LEU A 295 33.96 11.15 5.03
C LEU A 295 33.51 11.67 3.66
N THR A 296 33.99 11.02 2.59
CA THR A 296 33.47 11.21 1.22
C THR A 296 32.04 10.70 1.11
N ALA A 297 31.34 11.02 0.00
CA ALA A 297 29.99 10.54 -0.25
C ALA A 297 29.90 9.00 -0.26
N ALA A 298 30.87 8.31 -0.87
CA ALA A 298 30.94 6.85 -0.90
C ALA A 298 31.19 6.27 0.51
N GLU A 299 32.10 6.86 1.28
CA GLU A 299 32.38 6.45 2.67
C GLU A 299 31.20 6.71 3.61
N LYS A 300 30.38 7.74 3.37
CA LYS A 300 29.14 7.97 4.11
C LYS A 300 28.09 6.90 3.83
N ILE A 301 28.03 6.41 2.60
CA ILE A 301 27.17 5.29 2.24
C ILE A 301 27.65 4.01 2.96
N GLU A 302 28.95 3.72 2.91
CA GLU A 302 29.57 2.61 3.64
C GLU A 302 29.34 2.71 5.15
N TRP A 303 29.47 3.91 5.71
CA TRP A 303 29.22 4.17 7.14
C TRP A 303 27.74 3.98 7.51
N ALA A 304 26.80 4.35 6.63
CA ALA A 304 25.36 4.23 6.86
C ALA A 304 24.85 2.80 6.65
N GLN A 305 25.51 2.01 5.81
CA GLN A 305 25.25 0.58 5.72
C GLN A 305 25.68 -0.04 7.06
N ALA A 306 24.70 -0.63 7.76
CA ALA A 306 24.90 -1.24 9.09
C ALA A 306 25.93 -2.39 9.13
N GLU A 307 26.72 -2.55 8.08
CA GLU A 307 27.60 -3.67 7.79
C GLU A 307 29.10 -3.35 7.97
N MET A 308 29.46 -2.36 8.77
CA MET A 308 30.87 -2.19 9.11
C MET A 308 31.34 -3.34 10.00
N ARG A 309 31.82 -4.41 9.38
CA ARG A 309 32.25 -5.65 10.03
C ARG A 309 33.28 -5.44 11.14
N GLY A 310 34.11 -4.40 11.02
CA GLY A 310 35.09 -4.01 12.03
C GLY A 310 34.50 -3.32 13.26
N ALA A 311 33.26 -2.88 13.23
CA ALA A 311 32.53 -2.36 14.37
C ALA A 311 31.57 -3.42 14.92
N TYR A 312 31.26 -3.35 16.21
CA TYR A 312 30.17 -4.11 16.82
C TYR A 312 29.15 -3.11 17.34
N ASN A 313 28.05 -2.99 16.64
CA ASN A 313 27.08 -1.93 16.84
C ASN A 313 25.70 -2.47 17.27
N VAL A 314 24.70 -1.63 17.28
CA VAL A 314 23.32 -2.02 17.67
C VAL A 314 22.71 -3.08 16.77
N SER A 315 23.08 -3.15 15.49
CA SER A 315 22.60 -4.19 14.57
C SER A 315 23.21 -5.56 14.95
N ASP A 316 24.47 -5.60 15.35
CA ASP A 316 25.12 -6.82 15.83
C ASP A 316 24.48 -7.32 17.13
N LEU A 317 24.26 -6.42 18.08
CA LEU A 317 23.59 -6.75 19.35
C LEU A 317 22.17 -7.29 19.14
N ASN A 318 21.40 -6.66 18.24
CA ASN A 318 20.06 -7.11 17.90
C ASN A 318 20.08 -8.43 17.13
N ARG A 319 20.99 -8.60 16.18
CA ARG A 319 21.17 -9.84 15.42
C ARG A 319 21.41 -11.03 16.34
N VAL A 320 22.38 -10.92 17.25
CA VAL A 320 22.67 -11.99 18.21
C VAL A 320 21.54 -12.17 19.21
N GLY A 321 20.92 -11.10 19.71
CA GLY A 321 19.75 -11.18 20.58
C GLY A 321 18.59 -11.95 19.92
N ASN A 322 18.28 -11.64 18.67
CA ASN A 322 17.25 -12.33 17.88
C ASN A 322 17.62 -13.80 17.61
N ALA A 323 18.90 -14.08 17.34
CA ALA A 323 19.39 -15.45 17.17
C ALA A 323 19.22 -16.29 18.46
N ILE A 324 19.50 -15.71 19.62
CA ILE A 324 19.28 -16.38 20.93
C ILE A 324 17.77 -16.65 21.13
N VAL A 325 16.88 -15.69 20.83
CA VAL A 325 15.42 -15.91 20.90
C VAL A 325 14.99 -17.06 19.98
N TYR A 326 15.42 -17.01 18.74
CA TYR A 326 15.10 -18.04 17.75
C TYR A 326 15.55 -19.43 18.19
N LEU A 327 16.79 -19.57 18.66
CA LEU A 327 17.31 -20.86 19.15
C LEU A 327 16.58 -21.32 20.41
N ARG A 328 16.28 -20.44 21.37
CA ARG A 328 15.46 -20.75 22.53
C ARG A 328 14.13 -21.35 22.13
N ASP A 329 13.42 -20.69 21.22
CA ASP A 329 12.09 -21.11 20.78
C ASP A 329 12.17 -22.46 20.04
N ARG A 330 13.18 -22.63 19.20
CA ARG A 330 13.47 -23.89 18.52
C ARG A 330 13.73 -25.03 19.50
N ILE A 331 14.63 -24.84 20.47
CA ILE A 331 14.98 -25.82 21.50
C ILE A 331 13.75 -26.19 22.33
N ASN A 332 12.96 -25.18 22.74
CA ASN A 332 11.77 -25.39 23.57
C ASN A 332 10.67 -26.16 22.80
N ASN A 333 10.53 -25.95 21.50
CA ASN A 333 9.60 -26.70 20.65
C ASN A 333 9.94 -28.20 20.57
N TYR A 334 11.17 -28.59 20.94
CA TYR A 334 11.61 -30.00 21.04
C TYR A 334 11.54 -30.57 22.45
N GLY A 335 10.82 -29.93 23.37
CA GLY A 335 10.59 -30.42 24.71
C GLY A 335 11.66 -30.03 25.73
N TYR A 336 12.64 -29.22 25.35
CA TYR A 336 13.58 -28.66 26.32
C TYR A 336 12.94 -27.42 26.97
N SER A 337 13.46 -27.04 28.15
CA SER A 337 13.00 -25.85 28.87
C SER A 337 14.15 -24.87 29.04
N VAL A 338 14.34 -24.01 28.06
CA VAL A 338 15.35 -22.96 28.07
C VAL A 338 14.67 -21.61 28.33
N ASN A 339 15.08 -20.94 29.40
CA ASN A 339 14.54 -19.60 29.74
C ASN A 339 15.65 -18.55 29.63
N VAL A 340 15.60 -17.79 28.54
CA VAL A 340 16.46 -16.63 28.29
C VAL A 340 15.64 -15.49 27.73
N THR A 341 15.98 -14.25 28.08
CA THR A 341 15.29 -13.04 27.66
C THR A 341 16.28 -12.00 27.21
N PRO A 342 16.94 -12.20 26.04
CA PRO A 342 17.89 -11.23 25.51
C PRO A 342 17.18 -9.93 25.10
N LYS A 343 17.89 -8.81 25.20
CA LYS A 343 17.44 -7.54 24.62
C LYS A 343 17.64 -7.59 23.10
N THR A 344 16.60 -7.27 22.34
CA THR A 344 16.57 -7.33 20.87
C THR A 344 16.17 -6.01 20.21
N ASP A 345 16.00 -4.95 21.02
CA ASP A 345 15.50 -3.65 20.62
C ASP A 345 16.48 -2.51 20.89
N TRP A 346 17.78 -2.80 20.73
CA TRP A 346 18.82 -1.77 20.84
C TRP A 346 18.62 -0.70 19.76
N LYS A 347 18.76 0.56 20.14
CA LYS A 347 18.60 1.72 19.27
C LYS A 347 19.93 2.43 19.03
N MET A 348 20.04 3.12 17.92
CA MET A 348 21.19 3.99 17.64
C MET A 348 21.35 5.01 18.80
N GLY A 349 22.53 5.05 19.38
CA GLY A 349 22.83 5.88 20.56
C GLY A 349 22.71 5.17 21.90
N ASP A 350 22.16 3.96 21.99
CA ASP A 350 22.20 3.14 23.19
C ASP A 350 23.66 2.79 23.51
N LYS A 351 24.02 2.97 24.79
CA LYS A 351 25.33 2.56 25.31
C LYS A 351 25.14 1.36 26.24
N PRO A 352 25.46 0.13 25.78
CA PRO A 352 25.33 -1.05 26.60
C PRO A 352 26.12 -0.93 27.90
N THR A 353 25.46 -1.16 29.03
CA THR A 353 26.12 -1.22 30.33
C THR A 353 26.84 -2.55 30.53
N ALA A 354 27.81 -2.59 31.46
CA ALA A 354 28.49 -3.83 31.82
C ALA A 354 27.51 -4.93 32.26
N THR A 355 26.47 -4.57 33.01
CA THR A 355 25.42 -5.52 33.46
C THR A 355 24.64 -6.09 32.29
N GLN A 356 24.26 -5.27 31.29
CA GLN A 356 23.56 -5.74 30.08
C GLN A 356 24.44 -6.66 29.24
N LEU A 357 25.74 -6.38 29.11
CA LEU A 357 26.67 -7.23 28.39
C LEU A 357 26.98 -8.53 29.16
N GLN A 358 26.98 -8.50 30.49
CA GLN A 358 27.07 -9.71 31.32
C GLN A 358 25.86 -10.62 31.10
N LYS A 359 24.63 -10.03 31.10
CA LYS A 359 23.40 -10.77 30.82
C LYS A 359 23.43 -11.38 29.44
N TYR A 360 23.85 -10.63 28.43
CA TYR A 360 24.01 -11.09 27.07
C TYR A 360 24.88 -12.36 26.97
N LEU A 361 26.04 -12.34 27.64
CA LEU A 361 26.91 -13.53 27.71
C LEU A 361 26.33 -14.67 28.55
N ALA A 362 25.53 -14.36 29.58
CA ALA A 362 24.85 -15.38 30.39
C ALA A 362 23.76 -16.08 29.57
N ASP A 363 22.95 -15.33 28.81
CA ASP A 363 21.95 -15.90 27.90
C ASP A 363 22.61 -16.81 26.85
N LEU A 364 23.73 -16.39 26.28
CA LEU A 364 24.52 -17.23 25.35
C LEU A 364 25.05 -18.51 25.99
N ARG A 365 25.52 -18.47 27.27
CA ARG A 365 25.95 -19.68 28.00
C ARG A 365 24.81 -20.66 28.22
N ILE A 366 23.64 -20.16 28.56
CA ILE A 366 22.43 -20.99 28.75
C ILE A 366 22.06 -21.71 27.44
N ILE A 367 21.97 -20.95 26.34
CA ILE A 367 21.66 -21.54 25.02
C ILE A 367 22.73 -22.56 24.61
N ARG A 368 24.02 -22.22 24.76
CA ARG A 368 25.12 -23.15 24.46
C ARG A 368 25.06 -24.44 25.26
N GLY A 369 24.67 -24.35 26.53
CA GLY A 369 24.54 -25.52 27.41
C GLY A 369 23.32 -26.40 27.14
N ALA A 370 22.29 -25.86 26.50
CA ALA A 370 21.01 -26.56 26.30
C ALA A 370 21.10 -27.75 25.35
N VAL A 371 21.96 -27.68 24.34
CA VAL A 371 22.14 -28.71 23.29
C VAL A 371 23.25 -29.73 23.63
N GLY A 372 23.85 -29.60 24.80
CA GLY A 372 24.93 -30.50 25.27
C GLY A 372 26.33 -30.05 24.85
N ASN A 373 27.33 -30.88 25.16
CA ASN A 373 28.72 -30.60 24.85
C ASN A 373 29.05 -30.99 23.40
N LEU A 374 28.88 -30.01 22.51
CA LEU A 374 29.41 -30.13 21.15
C LEU A 374 30.89 -29.73 21.18
N ALA A 375 31.78 -30.67 20.85
CA ALA A 375 33.24 -30.48 20.94
C ALA A 375 33.81 -29.34 20.07
N GLU A 376 33.10 -28.97 19.04
CA GLU A 376 33.50 -27.94 18.07
C GLU A 376 33.08 -26.48 18.45
N LEU A 377 32.38 -26.32 19.56
CA LEU A 377 31.88 -24.99 19.96
C LEU A 377 32.96 -24.19 20.65
N PRO A 378 33.24 -22.95 20.25
CA PRO A 378 34.08 -22.02 20.98
C PRO A 378 33.61 -21.85 22.44
N ALA A 379 34.51 -21.50 23.31
CA ALA A 379 34.13 -21.09 24.66
C ALA A 379 33.41 -19.73 24.60
N VAL A 380 32.36 -19.56 25.39
CA VAL A 380 31.73 -18.24 25.53
C VAL A 380 32.72 -17.27 26.12
N PRO A 381 32.96 -16.10 25.51
CA PRO A 381 33.89 -15.11 26.07
C PRO A 381 33.60 -14.79 27.52
N GLY A 382 34.64 -14.72 28.33
CA GLY A 382 34.49 -14.38 29.74
C GLY A 382 33.97 -12.94 29.93
N ARG A 383 34.42 -12.05 29.08
CA ARG A 383 34.09 -10.62 29.11
C ARG A 383 34.18 -10.00 27.72
N ILE A 384 33.28 -9.06 27.42
CA ILE A 384 33.25 -8.26 26.19
C ILE A 384 33.16 -6.74 26.43
N TYR A 385 33.35 -6.31 27.67
CA TYR A 385 33.40 -4.90 28.08
C TYR A 385 34.70 -4.62 28.81
N PRO A 386 35.21 -3.36 28.74
CA PRO A 386 36.47 -3.01 29.40
C PRO A 386 36.43 -3.23 30.91
N SER A 387 37.50 -3.71 31.49
CA SER A 387 37.66 -3.77 32.94
C SER A 387 38.00 -2.40 33.52
N ALA A 388 37.83 -2.24 34.84
CA ALA A 388 38.29 -1.05 35.55
C ALA A 388 39.85 -0.88 35.48
N ALA A 389 40.59 -1.97 35.20
CA ALA A 389 42.03 -1.98 35.07
C ALA A 389 42.55 -1.66 33.64
N GLY A 390 41.65 -1.50 32.64
CA GLY A 390 42.01 -0.89 31.41
C GLY A 390 41.91 -1.52 30.07
N LYS A 391 42.91 -1.31 29.28
CA LYS A 391 42.91 -1.46 27.83
C LYS A 391 43.15 -2.92 27.42
N GLY A 392 42.24 -3.49 26.62
CA GLY A 392 42.44 -4.79 25.97
C GLY A 392 41.41 -5.90 26.30
N ASP A 393 40.65 -5.73 27.39
CA ASP A 393 39.69 -6.75 27.83
C ASP A 393 38.31 -6.67 27.10
N GLY A 394 38.13 -5.68 26.24
CA GLY A 394 36.90 -5.42 25.53
C GLY A 394 36.55 -6.51 24.50
N LEU A 395 35.56 -6.21 23.67
CA LEU A 395 35.18 -7.04 22.54
C LEU A 395 36.29 -6.98 21.48
N THR A 396 36.88 -8.16 21.16
CA THR A 396 37.82 -8.32 20.04
C THR A 396 37.09 -8.95 18.84
N ILE A 397 37.74 -8.97 17.69
CA ILE A 397 37.22 -9.63 16.47
C ILE A 397 36.97 -11.11 16.76
N GLU A 398 37.90 -11.78 17.40
CA GLU A 398 37.81 -13.20 17.74
C GLU A 398 36.60 -13.46 18.64
N LYS A 399 36.41 -12.67 19.70
CA LYS A 399 35.27 -12.77 20.60
C LYS A 399 33.95 -12.53 19.87
N ALA A 400 33.90 -11.55 18.95
CA ALA A 400 32.72 -11.27 18.15
C ALA A 400 32.36 -12.44 17.21
N ASN A 401 33.36 -13.00 16.53
CA ASN A 401 33.24 -14.17 15.70
C ASN A 401 32.84 -15.40 16.50
N ASP A 402 33.43 -15.63 17.67
CA ASP A 402 33.08 -16.79 18.53
C ASP A 402 31.65 -16.75 19.03
N ILE A 403 31.13 -15.57 19.42
CA ILE A 403 29.73 -15.38 19.83
C ILE A 403 28.79 -15.85 18.72
N GLU A 404 28.99 -15.36 17.51
CA GLU A 404 28.11 -15.68 16.40
C GLU A 404 28.32 -17.10 15.88
N ARG A 405 29.55 -17.62 15.92
CA ARG A 405 29.86 -19.01 15.56
C ARG A 405 29.19 -20.03 16.50
N ILE A 406 29.13 -19.74 17.79
CA ILE A 406 28.38 -20.58 18.75
C ILE A 406 26.92 -20.73 18.29
N LEU A 407 26.26 -19.63 17.96
CA LEU A 407 24.86 -19.65 17.52
C LEU A 407 24.66 -20.37 16.21
N GLN A 408 25.58 -20.17 15.24
CA GLN A 408 25.55 -20.86 13.95
C GLN A 408 25.68 -22.38 14.10
N VAL A 409 26.66 -22.84 14.86
CA VAL A 409 26.89 -24.28 15.06
C VAL A 409 25.73 -24.93 15.82
N LEU A 410 25.12 -24.21 16.79
CA LEU A 410 23.94 -24.68 17.49
C LEU A 410 22.75 -24.86 16.54
N ASP A 411 22.50 -23.90 15.64
CA ASP A 411 21.42 -24.01 14.65
C ASP A 411 21.63 -25.18 13.69
N GLU A 412 22.87 -25.37 13.23
CA GLU A 412 23.23 -26.51 12.40
C GLU A 412 23.05 -27.84 13.13
N ALA A 413 23.45 -27.92 14.41
CA ALA A 413 23.28 -29.11 15.22
C ALA A 413 21.80 -29.46 15.46
N ILE A 414 20.98 -28.47 15.81
CA ILE A 414 19.53 -28.65 15.96
C ILE A 414 18.91 -29.07 14.63
N THR A 415 19.33 -28.50 13.52
CA THR A 415 18.82 -28.88 12.19
C THR A 415 19.19 -30.36 11.87
N LYS A 416 20.41 -30.78 12.14
CA LYS A 416 20.84 -32.16 11.96
C LYS A 416 20.08 -33.13 12.86
N MET A 417 19.85 -32.76 14.12
CA MET A 417 19.02 -33.56 15.03
C MET A 417 17.62 -33.82 14.46
N LEU A 418 17.02 -32.83 13.80
CA LEU A 418 15.68 -32.89 13.23
C LEU A 418 15.60 -33.75 11.97
N THR A 419 16.62 -33.71 11.13
CA THR A 419 16.67 -34.45 9.88
C THR A 419 17.09 -35.93 10.10
N SER A 420 17.58 -36.28 11.28
CA SER A 420 18.01 -37.64 11.64
C SER A 420 16.98 -38.41 12.49
N TRP A 421 15.77 -37.88 12.66
CA TRP A 421 14.69 -38.61 13.31
C TRP A 421 14.05 -39.62 12.34
N TRP A 422 14.06 -40.89 12.72
CA TRP A 422 13.40 -41.96 11.97
C TRP A 422 12.02 -42.20 12.57
N GLY A 423 11.00 -42.30 11.74
CA GLY A 423 9.66 -42.65 12.17
C GLY A 423 9.63 -44.08 12.72
N CYS A 424 8.87 -44.37 13.79
CA CYS A 424 8.64 -45.73 14.24
C CYS A 424 7.96 -46.50 13.11
N GLY A 425 8.64 -47.51 12.53
CA GLY A 425 8.22 -48.29 11.37
C GLY A 425 9.06 -48.07 10.11
N GLU A 426 9.95 -47.05 10.09
CA GLU A 426 10.89 -46.81 9.00
C GLU A 426 12.21 -47.62 9.17
N ILE A 427 12.45 -48.13 10.37
CA ILE A 427 13.62 -48.99 10.64
C ILE A 427 13.17 -50.44 10.55
N GLY A 428 13.48 -51.11 9.45
CA GLY A 428 13.37 -52.56 9.32
C GLY A 428 14.44 -53.27 10.14
N CYS A 429 14.10 -54.34 10.87
CA CYS A 429 15.09 -55.18 11.54
C CYS A 429 16.04 -55.77 10.49
N GLY A 430 17.28 -55.30 10.41
CA GLY A 430 18.30 -55.76 9.48
C GLY A 430 18.88 -54.69 8.55
N GLU A 431 18.42 -53.45 8.62
CA GLU A 431 18.95 -52.30 7.88
C GLU A 431 19.90 -51.43 8.74
N VAL A 432 20.92 -52.05 9.34
CA VAL A 432 22.00 -51.31 10.02
C VAL A 432 23.30 -51.57 9.28
#